data_f5ff252df2a0134a54594703f1902193
#
_entry.id   f5ff252df2a0134a54594703f1902193
#
_cell.length_a   1.000
_cell.length_b   1.000
_cell.length_c   1.000
_cell.angle_alpha   90.00
_cell.angle_beta   90.00
_cell.angle_gamma   90.00
#
_symmetry.space_group_name_H-M   'P 1'
#
loop_
_entity.id
_entity.type
_entity.pdbx_description
1 polymer ?
#
loop_
_entity_poly.entity_id
_entity_poly.type
_entity_poly.pdbx_seq_one_letter_code
_entity_poly.pdbx_strand_id
1 'polypeptide(L)'
;ADTTVGDLDLRVSISSTQAVPGFGQRTWITIENDSPYPSGPVTTSYDHEALFTLIGTGQTPVSTTSTNITWQLADLLPYQWYTYVVDLQIPPDPALIGTLHGATASVSSPVPDGAPTNNTFVQNFPVVGAFDPNDKTGWSTSGSTAYYYLGTDADITYTVRFQNTGNAPAQNVFIIDTLSALHELTSLEILASSHPFTAQYGQDRTLRFDFPNIQLPDSTNDEPNSHGFVTFRMKPVDGVSLGSVITNKAGIYFDLNPAVLTNSTGLLVTVSTKVPEMERAELRIVPNPAVDLIRVVGMNNNVGVRGYRLFGADGRAS
;
A
#
# COMPACT_ATOMS: atom_id res chain seq x y z
N ALA A 1 -7.67 28.65 24.37
CA ALA A 1 -8.30 27.43 23.91
C ALA A 1 -8.12 27.38 22.39
N ASP A 2 -7.20 26.53 21.95
CA ASP A 2 -6.98 26.28 20.53
C ASP A 2 -8.11 25.38 20.09
N THR A 3 -9.09 25.94 19.39
CA THR A 3 -10.18 25.19 18.76
C THR A 3 -9.79 24.92 17.31
N THR A 4 -8.73 24.17 17.09
CA THR A 4 -8.58 23.46 15.83
C THR A 4 -9.65 22.38 15.82
N VAL A 5 -10.76 22.66 15.15
CA VAL A 5 -11.74 21.64 14.78
C VAL A 5 -10.93 20.64 13.95
N GLY A 6 -10.74 19.42 14.48
CA GLY A 6 -10.06 18.39 13.72
C GLY A 6 -10.87 18.11 12.45
N ASP A 7 -10.20 18.00 11.33
CA ASP A 7 -10.83 17.69 10.05
C ASP A 7 -11.17 16.18 9.97
N LEU A 8 -12.04 15.80 9.06
CA LEU A 8 -12.23 14.39 8.69
C LEU A 8 -10.87 13.83 8.24
N ASP A 9 -10.60 12.57 8.57
CA ASP A 9 -9.41 11.84 8.13
C ASP A 9 -9.85 10.45 7.66
N LEU A 10 -10.00 10.28 6.36
CA LEU A 10 -10.27 8.99 5.72
C LEU A 10 -8.96 8.39 5.24
N ARG A 11 -8.76 7.11 5.49
CA ARG A 11 -7.62 6.36 5.04
C ARG A 11 -8.06 5.14 4.23
N VAL A 12 -7.23 4.74 3.24
CA VAL A 12 -7.43 3.50 2.50
C VAL A 12 -6.15 2.66 2.50
N SER A 13 -6.30 1.33 2.53
CA SER A 13 -5.22 0.37 2.39
C SER A 13 -5.64 -0.82 1.53
N ILE A 14 -4.67 -1.46 0.87
CA ILE A 14 -4.86 -2.68 0.09
C ILE A 14 -4.01 -3.79 0.70
N SER A 15 -4.59 -4.98 0.81
CA SER A 15 -3.87 -6.22 1.06
C SER A 15 -4.37 -7.31 0.12
N SER A 16 -3.50 -8.21 -0.34
CA SER A 16 -3.90 -9.27 -1.25
C SER A 16 -3.15 -10.57 -0.97
N THR A 17 -3.76 -11.70 -1.39
CA THR A 17 -3.01 -12.96 -1.54
C THR A 17 -1.96 -12.80 -2.62
N GLN A 18 -1.03 -13.75 -2.73
CA GLN A 18 -0.05 -13.72 -3.81
C GLN A 18 -0.70 -13.89 -5.18
N ALA A 19 -0.17 -13.21 -6.19
CA ALA A 19 -0.56 -13.40 -7.58
C ALA A 19 0.21 -14.59 -8.16
N VAL A 20 -0.50 -15.66 -8.53
CA VAL A 20 0.07 -16.91 -9.09
C VAL A 20 -0.63 -17.22 -10.41
N PRO A 21 0.11 -17.49 -11.52
CA PRO A 21 -0.49 -17.80 -12.79
C PRO A 21 -1.48 -18.96 -12.71
N GLY A 22 -2.70 -18.75 -13.23
CA GLY A 22 -3.77 -19.75 -13.23
C GLY A 22 -4.60 -19.82 -11.96
N PHE A 23 -4.28 -19.04 -10.93
CA PHE A 23 -5.00 -19.05 -9.66
C PHE A 23 -5.75 -17.74 -9.41
N GLY A 24 -6.71 -17.76 -8.48
CA GLY A 24 -7.39 -16.57 -7.98
C GLY A 24 -6.50 -15.76 -7.04
N GLN A 25 -6.58 -14.45 -7.12
CA GLN A 25 -6.02 -13.52 -6.16
C GLN A 25 -7.16 -12.84 -5.42
N ARG A 26 -7.21 -12.97 -4.10
CA ARG A 26 -8.14 -12.22 -3.26
C ARG A 26 -7.48 -10.95 -2.77
N THR A 27 -8.20 -9.84 -2.90
CA THR A 27 -7.76 -8.52 -2.46
C THR A 27 -8.78 -7.95 -1.48
N TRP A 28 -8.27 -7.37 -0.39
CA TRP A 28 -9.04 -6.62 0.59
C TRP A 28 -8.69 -5.15 0.48
N ILE A 29 -9.70 -4.32 0.30
CA ILE A 29 -9.59 -2.86 0.29
C ILE A 29 -10.24 -2.37 1.58
N THR A 30 -9.44 -1.90 2.52
CA THR A 30 -9.92 -1.43 3.83
C THR A 30 -9.91 0.09 3.82
N ILE A 31 -11.06 0.68 4.13
CA ILE A 31 -11.22 2.12 4.38
C ILE A 31 -11.45 2.34 5.87
N GLU A 32 -10.92 3.42 6.41
CA GLU A 32 -10.99 3.76 7.83
C GLU A 32 -11.24 5.25 8.00
N ASN A 33 -12.03 5.60 9.01
CA ASN A 33 -12.21 6.97 9.45
C ASN A 33 -11.41 7.17 10.75
N ASP A 34 -10.25 7.79 10.64
CA ASP A 34 -9.32 8.05 11.76
C ASP A 34 -9.71 9.32 12.55
N SER A 35 -10.86 9.90 12.26
CA SER A 35 -11.34 11.15 12.87
C SER A 35 -12.50 10.93 13.86
N PRO A 36 -12.77 11.89 14.75
CA PRO A 36 -13.92 11.86 15.64
C PRO A 36 -15.24 12.30 14.97
N TYR A 37 -15.25 12.50 13.64
CA TYR A 37 -16.41 12.98 12.88
C TYR A 37 -16.93 11.90 11.93
N PRO A 38 -18.25 11.80 11.71
CA PRO A 38 -18.80 10.93 10.67
C PRO A 38 -18.38 11.45 9.30
N SER A 39 -18.11 10.52 8.35
CA SER A 39 -17.61 10.87 7.03
C SER A 39 -18.68 11.43 6.09
N GLY A 40 -19.96 11.19 6.38
CA GLY A 40 -21.00 11.26 5.37
C GLY A 40 -20.78 10.22 4.26
N PRO A 41 -21.38 10.39 3.08
CA PRO A 41 -21.26 9.43 1.97
C PRO A 41 -19.81 9.24 1.54
N VAL A 42 -19.34 7.99 1.53
CA VAL A 42 -17.99 7.61 1.11
C VAL A 42 -18.03 6.91 -0.24
N THR A 43 -17.17 7.35 -1.15
CA THR A 43 -16.90 6.66 -2.42
C THR A 43 -15.53 6.01 -2.35
N THR A 44 -15.48 4.70 -2.60
CA THR A 44 -14.23 3.92 -2.69
C THR A 44 -14.05 3.44 -4.10
N SER A 45 -12.87 3.68 -4.69
CA SER A 45 -12.50 3.22 -6.02
C SER A 45 -11.29 2.29 -5.93
N TYR A 46 -11.30 1.24 -6.73
CA TYR A 46 -10.20 0.28 -6.83
C TYR A 46 -9.87 0.03 -8.29
N ASP A 47 -8.62 0.34 -8.67
CA ASP A 47 -8.08 0.10 -10.00
C ASP A 47 -7.16 -1.11 -9.95
N HIS A 48 -7.34 -2.05 -10.88
CA HIS A 48 -6.53 -3.24 -11.03
C HIS A 48 -6.02 -3.38 -12.47
N GLU A 49 -5.04 -4.25 -12.66
CA GLU A 49 -4.47 -4.55 -13.96
C GLU A 49 -5.53 -5.07 -14.94
N ALA A 50 -5.53 -4.54 -16.17
CA ALA A 50 -6.44 -4.98 -17.24
C ALA A 50 -6.23 -6.45 -17.63
N LEU A 51 -5.07 -7.00 -17.33
CA LEU A 51 -4.70 -8.40 -17.58
C LEU A 51 -5.44 -9.37 -16.65
N PHE A 52 -5.83 -8.93 -15.46
CA PHE A 52 -6.48 -9.77 -14.46
C PHE A 52 -8.00 -9.70 -14.62
N THR A 53 -8.64 -10.86 -14.63
CA THR A 53 -10.10 -10.93 -14.85
C THR A 53 -10.83 -10.88 -13.52
N LEU A 54 -11.79 -9.96 -13.36
CA LEU A 54 -12.66 -9.93 -12.19
C LEU A 54 -13.53 -11.19 -12.14
N ILE A 55 -13.41 -11.97 -11.04
CA ILE A 55 -14.24 -13.15 -10.77
C ILE A 55 -15.48 -12.73 -9.97
N GLY A 56 -15.29 -11.88 -8.97
CA GLY A 56 -16.37 -11.45 -8.10
C GLY A 56 -15.95 -10.40 -7.09
N THR A 57 -16.96 -9.88 -6.39
CA THR A 57 -16.79 -8.93 -5.28
C THR A 57 -17.63 -9.40 -4.09
N GLY A 58 -17.09 -9.26 -2.89
CA GLY A 58 -17.83 -9.60 -1.66
C GLY A 58 -19.04 -8.69 -1.41
N GLN A 59 -18.96 -7.44 -1.89
CA GLN A 59 -20.02 -6.43 -1.78
C GLN A 59 -20.40 -5.93 -3.18
N THR A 60 -21.69 -5.63 -3.37
CA THR A 60 -22.17 -5.14 -4.66
C THR A 60 -21.60 -3.76 -4.98
N PRO A 61 -20.84 -3.59 -6.08
CA PRO A 61 -20.33 -2.29 -6.50
C PRO A 61 -21.44 -1.45 -7.15
N VAL A 62 -21.28 -0.12 -7.13
CA VAL A 62 -22.14 0.79 -7.86
C VAL A 62 -21.72 0.94 -9.33
N SER A 63 -20.45 0.66 -9.62
CA SER A 63 -19.91 0.66 -10.98
C SER A 63 -18.76 -0.35 -11.10
N THR A 64 -18.68 -1.00 -12.27
CA THR A 64 -17.60 -1.92 -12.62
C THR A 64 -17.23 -1.73 -14.08
N THR A 65 -15.94 -1.57 -14.35
CA THR A 65 -15.34 -1.58 -15.68
C THR A 65 -14.34 -2.74 -15.79
N SER A 66 -13.59 -2.83 -16.88
CA SER A 66 -12.54 -3.84 -17.06
C SER A 66 -11.34 -3.68 -16.11
N THR A 67 -11.18 -2.51 -15.49
CA THR A 67 -10.01 -2.18 -14.65
C THR A 67 -10.36 -1.42 -13.37
N ASN A 68 -11.61 -0.99 -13.21
CA ASN A 68 -12.04 -0.19 -12.08
C ASN A 68 -13.33 -0.72 -11.47
N ILE A 69 -13.38 -0.72 -10.15
CA ILE A 69 -14.55 -1.09 -9.35
C ILE A 69 -14.79 0.04 -8.36
N THR A 70 -16.05 0.51 -8.28
CA THR A 70 -16.43 1.61 -7.39
C THR A 70 -17.57 1.17 -6.48
N TRP A 71 -17.46 1.50 -5.20
CA TRP A 71 -18.51 1.32 -4.19
C TRP A 71 -18.89 2.65 -3.56
N GLN A 72 -20.08 2.67 -2.97
CA GLN A 72 -20.54 3.74 -2.11
C GLN A 72 -21.03 3.19 -0.79
N LEU A 73 -20.64 3.85 0.28
CA LEU A 73 -21.12 3.63 1.64
C LEU A 73 -21.84 4.91 2.09
N ALA A 74 -22.98 4.76 2.78
CA ALA A 74 -23.79 5.92 3.19
C ALA A 74 -23.06 6.79 4.22
N ASP A 75 -22.30 6.18 5.10
CA ASP A 75 -21.51 6.84 6.15
C ASP A 75 -20.47 5.88 6.71
N LEU A 76 -19.35 6.41 7.19
CA LEU A 76 -18.36 5.71 7.99
C LEU A 76 -18.20 6.47 9.30
N LEU A 77 -18.69 5.88 10.39
CA LEU A 77 -18.74 6.52 11.69
C LEU A 77 -17.31 6.75 12.25
N PRO A 78 -17.15 7.64 13.25
CA PRO A 78 -15.87 7.89 13.88
C PRO A 78 -15.15 6.61 14.31
N TYR A 79 -13.87 6.50 13.96
CA TYR A 79 -12.99 5.38 14.30
C TYR A 79 -13.51 4.01 13.84
N GLN A 80 -14.36 3.98 12.82
CA GLN A 80 -14.80 2.77 12.16
C GLN A 80 -14.02 2.51 10.88
N TRP A 81 -13.97 1.25 10.52
CA TRP A 81 -13.39 0.76 9.27
C TRP A 81 -14.37 -0.15 8.54
N TYR A 82 -14.20 -0.24 7.23
CA TYR A 82 -14.97 -1.12 6.38
C TYR A 82 -14.07 -1.75 5.31
N THR A 83 -14.28 -3.03 4.99
CA THR A 83 -13.44 -3.75 4.03
C THR A 83 -14.26 -4.27 2.87
N TYR A 84 -13.86 -3.92 1.66
CA TYR A 84 -14.35 -4.51 0.42
C TYR A 84 -13.44 -5.66 0.02
N VAL A 85 -14.04 -6.70 -0.59
CA VAL A 85 -13.32 -7.88 -1.08
C VAL A 85 -13.47 -7.97 -2.59
N VAL A 86 -12.36 -8.22 -3.28
CA VAL A 86 -12.30 -8.42 -4.73
C VAL A 86 -11.55 -9.71 -5.02
N ASP A 87 -12.12 -10.57 -5.85
CA ASP A 87 -11.48 -11.79 -6.35
C ASP A 87 -11.16 -11.61 -7.84
N LEU A 88 -9.86 -11.69 -8.17
CA LEU A 88 -9.33 -11.58 -9.52
C LEU A 88 -8.74 -12.93 -9.95
N GLN A 89 -8.89 -13.29 -11.22
CA GLN A 89 -8.21 -14.44 -11.85
C GLN A 89 -6.93 -13.97 -12.52
N ILE A 90 -5.80 -14.56 -12.14
CA ILE A 90 -4.51 -14.36 -12.80
C ILE A 90 -4.46 -15.28 -14.03
N PRO A 91 -4.10 -14.79 -15.23
CA PRO A 91 -3.96 -15.64 -16.40
C PRO A 91 -3.00 -16.81 -16.18
N PRO A 92 -3.27 -18.01 -16.74
CA PRO A 92 -2.41 -19.19 -16.61
C PRO A 92 -1.18 -19.10 -17.53
N ASP A 93 -0.48 -17.97 -17.51
CA ASP A 93 0.71 -17.71 -18.33
C ASP A 93 1.98 -17.70 -17.47
N PRO A 94 2.87 -18.70 -17.56
CA PRO A 94 4.13 -18.72 -16.82
C PRO A 94 5.07 -17.54 -17.14
N ALA A 95 4.89 -16.87 -18.28
CA ALA A 95 5.71 -15.70 -18.64
C ALA A 95 5.46 -14.49 -17.71
N LEU A 96 4.36 -14.51 -16.94
CA LEU A 96 4.07 -13.49 -15.94
C LEU A 96 4.94 -13.62 -14.69
N ILE A 97 5.55 -14.80 -14.43
CA ILE A 97 6.36 -15.01 -13.22
C ILE A 97 7.53 -14.02 -13.18
N GLY A 98 7.64 -13.30 -12.08
CA GLY A 98 8.65 -12.24 -11.87
C GLY A 98 8.26 -10.87 -12.43
N THR A 99 7.16 -10.73 -13.16
CA THR A 99 6.66 -9.43 -13.58
C THR A 99 6.04 -8.67 -12.39
N LEU A 100 6.18 -7.34 -12.39
CA LEU A 100 5.63 -6.46 -11.35
C LEU A 100 4.31 -5.87 -11.84
N HIS A 101 3.29 -6.00 -11.01
CA HIS A 101 1.94 -5.46 -11.26
C HIS A 101 1.52 -4.54 -10.13
N GLY A 102 0.53 -3.69 -10.38
CA GLY A 102 0.04 -2.71 -9.45
C GLY A 102 -1.47 -2.69 -9.29
N ALA A 103 -1.91 -2.23 -8.12
CA ALA A 103 -3.29 -1.88 -7.86
C ALA A 103 -3.32 -0.56 -7.09
N THR A 104 -4.37 0.22 -7.32
CA THR A 104 -4.57 1.50 -6.62
C THR A 104 -5.96 1.53 -6.01
N ALA A 105 -6.05 1.90 -4.74
CA ALA A 105 -7.33 2.22 -4.12
C ALA A 105 -7.37 3.69 -3.73
N SER A 106 -8.55 4.28 -3.82
CA SER A 106 -8.81 5.62 -3.32
C SER A 106 -10.13 5.70 -2.57
N VAL A 107 -10.18 6.58 -1.58
CA VAL A 107 -11.37 6.89 -0.80
C VAL A 107 -11.64 8.39 -0.86
N SER A 108 -12.90 8.77 -0.91
CA SER A 108 -13.29 10.19 -0.90
C SER A 108 -14.67 10.39 -0.27
N SER A 109 -14.88 11.59 0.28
CA SER A 109 -16.16 12.06 0.80
C SER A 109 -16.40 13.49 0.31
N PRO A 110 -17.66 13.98 0.27
CA PRO A 110 -17.96 15.40 0.08
C PRO A 110 -17.45 16.30 1.23
N VAL A 111 -17.21 15.71 2.42
CA VAL A 111 -16.62 16.41 3.56
C VAL A 111 -15.11 16.57 3.31
N PRO A 112 -14.54 17.80 3.46
CA PRO A 112 -13.10 17.99 3.31
C PRO A 112 -12.29 17.10 4.25
N ASP A 113 -11.21 16.52 3.72
CA ASP A 113 -10.28 15.66 4.45
C ASP A 113 -9.04 16.44 4.86
N GLY A 114 -8.65 16.34 6.13
CA GLY A 114 -7.48 17.04 6.68
C GLY A 114 -6.14 16.39 6.33
N ALA A 115 -6.14 15.11 5.93
CA ALA A 115 -4.94 14.33 5.58
C ALA A 115 -5.07 13.64 4.20
N PRO A 116 -5.39 14.34 3.10
CA PRO A 116 -5.77 13.74 1.83
C PRO A 116 -4.69 12.87 1.18
N THR A 117 -3.47 12.86 1.70
CA THR A 117 -2.36 12.04 1.19
C THR A 117 -2.49 10.55 1.51
N ASN A 118 -3.28 10.18 2.54
CA ASN A 118 -3.56 8.79 2.91
C ASN A 118 -4.86 8.26 2.28
N ASN A 119 -5.58 9.11 1.52
CA ASN A 119 -6.80 8.75 0.78
C ASN A 119 -6.52 7.93 -0.48
N THR A 120 -5.28 7.70 -0.82
CA THR A 120 -4.87 6.87 -1.95
C THR A 120 -3.76 5.92 -1.51
N PHE A 121 -3.91 4.65 -1.87
CA PHE A 121 -2.92 3.61 -1.61
C PHE A 121 -2.56 2.89 -2.91
N VAL A 122 -1.26 2.76 -3.17
CA VAL A 122 -0.72 2.01 -4.31
C VAL A 122 -0.01 0.78 -3.78
N GLN A 123 -0.44 -0.39 -4.22
CA GLN A 123 0.21 -1.66 -3.95
C GLN A 123 0.90 -2.15 -5.21
N ASN A 124 2.20 -2.44 -5.13
CA ASN A 124 2.93 -3.16 -6.17
C ASN A 124 3.27 -4.56 -5.68
N PHE A 125 3.07 -5.56 -6.52
CA PHE A 125 3.31 -6.95 -6.17
C PHE A 125 3.87 -7.74 -7.36
N PRO A 126 4.82 -8.69 -7.12
CA PRO A 126 5.29 -9.59 -8.18
C PRO A 126 4.29 -10.74 -8.37
N VAL A 127 4.21 -11.25 -9.61
CA VAL A 127 3.63 -12.55 -9.89
C VAL A 127 4.67 -13.62 -9.56
N VAL A 128 4.27 -14.63 -8.77
CA VAL A 128 5.17 -15.68 -8.27
C VAL A 128 4.80 -17.06 -8.83
N GLY A 129 5.79 -17.94 -9.02
CA GLY A 129 5.56 -19.28 -9.56
C GLY A 129 5.49 -20.37 -8.50
N ALA A 130 6.29 -20.27 -7.43
CA ALA A 130 6.22 -21.14 -6.26
C ALA A 130 5.58 -20.35 -5.11
N PHE A 131 4.65 -20.97 -4.40
CA PHE A 131 3.75 -20.27 -3.50
C PHE A 131 3.82 -20.88 -2.10
N ASP A 132 4.12 -20.07 -1.11
CA ASP A 132 3.90 -20.36 0.30
C ASP A 132 2.79 -19.40 0.80
N PRO A 133 1.61 -19.93 1.16
CA PRO A 133 0.49 -19.11 1.61
C PRO A 133 0.73 -18.46 2.99
N ASN A 134 1.78 -18.89 3.69
CA ASN A 134 2.18 -18.39 5.00
C ASN A 134 3.43 -17.54 4.83
N ASP A 135 3.27 -16.32 4.33
CA ASP A 135 4.37 -15.45 3.93
C ASP A 135 4.34 -14.09 4.62
N LYS A 136 5.44 -13.36 4.45
CA LYS A 136 5.57 -11.99 4.88
C LYS A 136 6.14 -11.14 3.76
N THR A 137 5.50 -10.00 3.52
CA THR A 137 6.01 -8.96 2.63
C THR A 137 6.34 -7.70 3.43
N GLY A 138 7.29 -6.91 2.93
CA GLY A 138 7.64 -5.62 3.51
C GLY A 138 8.05 -4.66 2.40
N TRP A 139 7.60 -3.41 2.47
CA TRP A 139 7.95 -2.37 1.50
C TRP A 139 8.05 -1.01 2.18
N SER A 140 8.94 -0.16 1.67
CA SER A 140 9.09 1.21 2.13
C SER A 140 7.98 2.13 1.59
N THR A 141 7.87 3.34 2.12
CA THR A 141 6.89 4.35 1.67
C THR A 141 6.95 4.61 0.16
N SER A 142 8.14 4.52 -0.45
CA SER A 142 8.32 4.62 -1.92
C SER A 142 7.90 3.37 -2.70
N GLY A 143 7.40 2.32 -2.02
CA GLY A 143 6.97 1.06 -2.63
C GLY A 143 8.09 0.07 -2.90
N SER A 144 9.33 0.34 -2.49
CA SER A 144 10.45 -0.60 -2.68
C SER A 144 10.39 -1.75 -1.67
N THR A 145 10.51 -2.98 -2.16
CA THR A 145 10.63 -4.21 -1.35
C THR A 145 12.09 -4.56 -1.02
N ALA A 146 13.05 -3.85 -1.61
CA ALA A 146 14.48 -4.10 -1.46
C ALA A 146 15.24 -2.97 -0.75
N TYR A 147 14.73 -1.74 -0.81
CA TYR A 147 15.42 -0.56 -0.34
C TYR A 147 14.56 0.31 0.56
N TYR A 148 15.21 0.90 1.57
CA TYR A 148 14.69 2.02 2.35
C TYR A 148 15.54 3.26 2.06
N TYR A 149 14.96 4.29 1.47
CA TYR A 149 15.66 5.49 1.03
C TYR A 149 15.65 6.56 2.12
N LEU A 150 16.80 6.82 2.75
CA LEU A 150 16.93 7.88 3.75
C LEU A 150 16.52 9.25 3.18
N GLY A 151 15.73 9.98 3.95
CA GLY A 151 15.22 11.30 3.56
C GLY A 151 14.07 11.27 2.53
N THR A 152 13.68 10.10 2.06
CA THR A 152 12.54 9.90 1.15
C THR A 152 11.47 9.04 1.80
N ASP A 153 11.85 7.89 2.36
CA ASP A 153 10.93 6.97 3.01
C ASP A 153 10.70 7.39 4.47
N ALA A 154 9.47 7.30 4.93
CA ALA A 154 9.08 7.62 6.30
C ALA A 154 8.94 6.35 7.17
N ASP A 155 8.43 5.28 6.59
CA ASP A 155 8.10 4.04 7.28
C ASP A 155 8.28 2.80 6.38
N ILE A 156 8.10 1.62 6.98
CA ILE A 156 8.05 0.33 6.31
C ILE A 156 6.73 -0.32 6.66
N THR A 157 5.97 -0.70 5.64
CA THR A 157 4.73 -1.45 5.78
C THR A 157 5.02 -2.93 5.64
N TYR A 158 4.46 -3.73 6.55
CA TYR A 158 4.55 -5.19 6.55
C TYR A 158 3.16 -5.80 6.45
N THR A 159 3.04 -6.86 5.64
CA THR A 159 1.87 -7.73 5.64
C THR A 159 2.31 -9.16 5.94
N VAL A 160 1.72 -9.77 6.95
CA VAL A 160 1.82 -11.20 7.22
C VAL A 160 0.54 -11.86 6.75
N ARG A 161 0.66 -12.84 5.86
CA ARG A 161 -0.46 -13.63 5.35
C ARG A 161 -0.37 -15.05 5.89
N PHE A 162 -1.53 -15.66 6.10
CA PHE A 162 -1.62 -17.04 6.55
C PHE A 162 -2.78 -17.76 5.88
N GLN A 163 -2.63 -19.06 5.72
CA GLN A 163 -3.66 -19.95 5.23
C GLN A 163 -3.66 -21.24 6.02
N ASN A 164 -4.84 -21.69 6.40
CA ASN A 164 -5.02 -23.00 6.98
C ASN A 164 -5.00 -24.07 5.87
N THR A 165 -3.85 -24.69 5.66
CA THR A 165 -3.64 -25.80 4.73
C THR A 165 -3.80 -27.17 5.41
N GLY A 166 -4.37 -27.20 6.62
CA GLY A 166 -4.70 -28.43 7.35
C GLY A 166 -5.90 -29.18 6.74
N ASN A 167 -6.54 -29.99 7.55
CA ASN A 167 -7.69 -30.81 7.17
C ASN A 167 -8.92 -30.60 8.08
N ALA A 168 -8.88 -29.55 8.89
CA ALA A 168 -9.96 -29.12 9.79
C ALA A 168 -9.85 -27.62 10.05
N PRO A 169 -10.95 -26.93 10.41
CA PRO A 169 -10.90 -25.52 10.77
C PRO A 169 -9.95 -25.27 11.95
N ALA A 170 -9.11 -24.26 11.84
CA ALA A 170 -8.30 -23.77 12.95
C ALA A 170 -9.17 -22.89 13.86
N GLN A 171 -9.21 -23.20 15.14
CA GLN A 171 -10.05 -22.47 16.10
C GLN A 171 -9.44 -21.12 16.46
N ASN A 172 -8.11 -21.07 16.58
CA ASN A 172 -7.36 -19.87 16.91
C ASN A 172 -6.11 -19.80 16.01
N VAL A 173 -5.78 -18.58 15.62
CA VAL A 173 -4.49 -18.31 14.97
C VAL A 173 -3.78 -17.23 15.77
N PHE A 174 -2.46 -17.34 15.94
CA PHE A 174 -1.69 -16.23 16.43
C PHE A 174 -0.36 -16.11 15.67
N ILE A 175 0.10 -14.88 15.57
CA ILE A 175 1.34 -14.52 14.88
C ILE A 175 2.30 -13.95 15.91
N ILE A 176 3.55 -14.40 15.89
CA ILE A 176 4.64 -13.78 16.64
C ILE A 176 5.63 -13.22 15.63
N ASP A 177 5.71 -11.91 15.60
CA ASP A 177 6.60 -11.15 14.73
C ASP A 177 7.81 -10.69 15.52
N THR A 178 9.02 -11.01 15.03
CA THR A 178 10.27 -10.64 15.72
C THR A 178 10.89 -9.43 15.05
N LEU A 179 10.77 -8.29 15.71
CA LEU A 179 11.24 -7.00 15.21
C LEU A 179 12.75 -6.83 15.42
N SER A 180 13.47 -6.45 14.38
CA SER A 180 14.89 -6.12 14.50
C SER A 180 15.11 -4.91 15.41
N ALA A 181 16.36 -4.74 15.92
CA ALA A 181 16.72 -3.57 16.72
C ALA A 181 16.57 -2.23 15.96
N LEU A 182 16.44 -2.28 14.66
CA LEU A 182 16.31 -1.10 13.80
C LEU A 182 14.87 -0.59 13.66
N HIS A 183 13.86 -1.24 14.27
CA HIS A 183 12.49 -0.73 14.31
C HIS A 183 12.25 0.12 15.56
N GLU A 184 11.61 1.28 15.39
CA GLU A 184 11.12 2.11 16.47
C GLU A 184 9.79 1.54 17.00
N LEU A 185 9.80 0.97 18.20
CA LEU A 185 8.64 0.23 18.73
C LEU A 185 7.40 1.11 18.95
N THR A 186 7.61 2.38 19.30
CA THR A 186 6.52 3.33 19.58
C THR A 186 5.80 3.81 18.31
N SER A 187 6.34 3.47 17.14
CA SER A 187 5.81 3.87 15.85
C SER A 187 4.86 2.84 15.21
N LEU A 188 4.52 1.77 15.92
CA LEU A 188 3.60 0.75 15.41
C LEU A 188 2.24 1.36 15.09
N GLU A 189 1.78 1.11 13.88
CA GLU A 189 0.43 1.42 13.42
C GLU A 189 -0.14 0.20 12.70
N ILE A 190 -1.34 -0.23 13.11
CA ILE A 190 -2.05 -1.33 12.45
C ILE A 190 -2.89 -0.73 11.34
N LEU A 191 -2.72 -1.21 10.11
CA LEU A 191 -3.40 -0.68 8.94
C LEU A 191 -4.64 -1.49 8.56
N ALA A 192 -4.54 -2.83 8.63
CA ALA A 192 -5.64 -3.69 8.24
C ALA A 192 -5.49 -5.10 8.81
N SER A 193 -6.61 -5.80 8.94
CA SER A 193 -6.67 -7.22 9.29
C SER A 193 -7.88 -7.87 8.64
N SER A 194 -7.76 -9.15 8.26
CA SER A 194 -8.87 -9.92 7.70
C SER A 194 -9.91 -10.33 8.72
N HIS A 195 -9.52 -10.43 10.00
CA HIS A 195 -10.36 -10.93 11.08
C HIS A 195 -10.15 -10.08 12.35
N PRO A 196 -11.11 -10.09 13.28
CA PRO A 196 -10.93 -9.47 14.59
C PRO A 196 -9.71 -10.04 15.31
N PHE A 197 -8.89 -9.19 15.90
CA PHE A 197 -7.65 -9.56 16.57
C PHE A 197 -7.37 -8.69 17.78
N THR A 198 -6.38 -9.10 18.58
CA THR A 198 -5.72 -8.26 19.58
C THR A 198 -4.22 -8.23 19.30
N ALA A 199 -3.57 -7.08 19.54
CA ALA A 199 -2.12 -6.95 19.39
C ALA A 199 -1.46 -6.56 20.72
N GLN A 200 -0.30 -7.12 20.99
CA GLN A 200 0.49 -6.80 22.19
C GLN A 200 1.98 -6.96 21.92
N TYR A 201 2.79 -6.10 22.54
CA TYR A 201 4.22 -6.32 22.61
C TYR A 201 4.56 -7.40 23.64
N GLY A 202 5.40 -8.34 23.23
CA GLY A 202 6.03 -9.32 24.10
C GLY A 202 7.43 -8.88 24.56
N GLN A 203 8.11 -9.78 25.26
CA GLN A 203 9.54 -9.62 25.57
C GLN A 203 10.37 -9.75 24.28
N ASP A 204 11.64 -9.31 24.34
CA ASP A 204 12.61 -9.46 23.25
C ASP A 204 12.16 -8.91 21.90
N ARG A 205 11.46 -7.75 21.92
CA ARG A 205 10.99 -7.06 20.71
C ARG A 205 10.07 -7.92 19.85
N THR A 206 9.25 -8.77 20.45
CA THR A 206 8.21 -9.51 19.74
C THR A 206 6.91 -8.72 19.73
N LEU A 207 6.22 -8.77 18.59
CA LEU A 207 4.87 -8.26 18.40
C LEU A 207 3.96 -9.46 18.16
N ARG A 208 2.97 -9.64 19.02
CA ARG A 208 2.03 -10.75 18.95
C ARG A 208 0.67 -10.25 18.50
N PHE A 209 0.11 -10.91 17.50
CA PHE A 209 -1.27 -10.75 17.03
C PHE A 209 -2.03 -12.03 17.35
N ASP A 210 -3.10 -11.94 18.11
CA ASP A 210 -3.98 -13.06 18.45
C ASP A 210 -5.33 -12.92 17.73
N PHE A 211 -5.76 -13.96 17.04
CA PHE A 211 -7.05 -14.11 16.37
C PHE A 211 -7.87 -15.18 17.10
N PRO A 212 -8.48 -14.85 18.23
CA PRO A 212 -9.23 -15.82 19.04
C PRO A 212 -10.54 -16.19 18.34
N ASN A 213 -10.88 -17.50 18.40
CA ASN A 213 -12.11 -18.03 17.79
C ASN A 213 -12.29 -17.68 16.31
N ILE A 214 -11.22 -17.59 15.57
CA ILE A 214 -11.24 -17.22 14.14
C ILE A 214 -12.02 -18.26 13.32
N GLN A 215 -12.05 -19.53 13.72
CA GLN A 215 -12.72 -20.65 13.03
C GLN A 215 -12.32 -20.71 11.54
N LEU A 216 -11.03 -20.55 11.27
CA LEU A 216 -10.50 -20.42 9.91
C LEU A 216 -10.65 -21.76 9.17
N PRO A 217 -11.50 -21.85 8.12
CA PRO A 217 -11.67 -23.08 7.35
C PRO A 217 -10.35 -23.60 6.80
N ASP A 218 -10.27 -24.88 6.52
CA ASP A 218 -9.13 -25.44 5.79
C ASP A 218 -9.32 -25.26 4.28
N SER A 219 -8.20 -25.17 3.58
CA SER A 219 -8.16 -24.90 2.13
C SER A 219 -8.74 -26.02 1.26
N THR A 220 -8.92 -27.23 1.80
CA THR A 220 -9.52 -28.35 1.09
C THR A 220 -11.04 -28.21 1.02
N ASN A 221 -11.65 -27.71 2.09
CA ASN A 221 -13.10 -27.58 2.21
C ASN A 221 -13.61 -26.20 1.77
N ASP A 222 -12.86 -25.13 2.03
CA ASP A 222 -13.26 -23.75 1.69
C ASP A 222 -12.01 -22.89 1.44
N GLU A 223 -11.39 -23.11 0.28
CA GLU A 223 -10.16 -22.42 -0.10
C GLU A 223 -10.28 -20.89 0.02
N PRO A 224 -11.31 -20.22 -0.54
CA PRO A 224 -11.40 -18.77 -0.52
C PRO A 224 -11.46 -18.17 0.89
N ASN A 225 -12.04 -18.86 1.86
CA ASN A 225 -12.18 -18.40 3.23
C ASN A 225 -11.10 -18.94 4.19
N SER A 226 -10.16 -19.76 3.67
CA SER A 226 -9.07 -20.35 4.46
C SER A 226 -7.90 -19.38 4.73
N HIS A 227 -7.97 -18.15 4.21
CA HIS A 227 -6.91 -17.14 4.29
C HIS A 227 -7.17 -16.09 5.37
N GLY A 228 -6.06 -15.57 5.91
CA GLY A 228 -6.08 -14.39 6.75
C GLY A 228 -4.80 -13.56 6.59
N PHE A 229 -4.86 -12.33 7.10
CA PHE A 229 -3.70 -11.43 7.11
C PHE A 229 -3.79 -10.40 8.24
N VAL A 230 -2.64 -9.81 8.54
CA VAL A 230 -2.51 -8.54 9.26
C VAL A 230 -1.50 -7.66 8.54
N THR A 231 -1.82 -6.38 8.38
CA THR A 231 -0.96 -5.36 7.80
C THR A 231 -0.68 -4.29 8.85
N PHE A 232 0.59 -3.96 9.04
CA PHE A 232 1.03 -2.92 9.97
C PHE A 232 2.23 -2.18 9.40
N ARG A 233 2.50 -0.98 9.90
CA ARG A 233 3.69 -0.22 9.54
C ARG A 233 4.46 0.22 10.76
N MET A 234 5.76 0.44 10.56
CA MET A 234 6.69 0.90 11.59
C MET A 234 7.77 1.77 10.97
N LYS A 235 8.27 2.71 11.75
CA LYS A 235 9.43 3.52 11.37
C LYS A 235 10.73 2.81 11.75
N PRO A 236 11.80 2.99 10.96
CA PRO A 236 13.13 2.72 11.46
C PRO A 236 13.48 3.64 12.63
N VAL A 237 14.42 3.19 13.48
CA VAL A 237 14.98 4.05 14.54
C VAL A 237 15.65 5.28 13.95
N ASP A 238 15.63 6.40 14.67
CA ASP A 238 16.35 7.61 14.28
C ASP A 238 17.85 7.32 14.12
N GLY A 239 18.44 7.86 13.05
CA GLY A 239 19.86 7.69 12.77
C GLY A 239 20.25 6.31 12.26
N VAL A 240 19.30 5.53 11.72
CA VAL A 240 19.65 4.26 11.04
C VAL A 240 20.74 4.51 9.98
N SER A 241 21.78 3.67 9.99
CA SER A 241 22.99 3.88 9.17
C SER A 241 22.79 3.38 7.75
N LEU A 242 23.41 4.07 6.77
CA LEU A 242 23.54 3.58 5.40
C LEU A 242 24.22 2.20 5.38
N GLY A 243 23.72 1.31 4.52
CA GLY A 243 24.20 -0.06 4.40
C GLY A 243 23.63 -1.03 5.42
N SER A 244 22.88 -0.57 6.42
CA SER A 244 22.13 -1.47 7.33
C SER A 244 21.02 -2.18 6.56
N VAL A 245 20.68 -3.39 6.99
CA VAL A 245 19.52 -4.14 6.47
C VAL A 245 18.48 -4.24 7.57
N ILE A 246 17.31 -3.66 7.34
CA ILE A 246 16.17 -3.74 8.26
C ILE A 246 15.44 -5.04 7.95
N THR A 247 15.63 -6.05 8.81
CA THR A 247 15.03 -7.37 8.62
C THR A 247 13.80 -7.57 9.49
N ASN A 248 12.85 -8.38 9.00
CA ASN A 248 11.70 -8.79 9.77
C ASN A 248 11.22 -10.19 9.34
N LYS A 249 10.74 -11.00 10.31
CA LYS A 249 10.26 -12.37 10.12
C LYS A 249 9.17 -12.69 11.14
N ALA A 250 8.19 -13.50 10.76
CA ALA A 250 7.12 -13.93 11.64
C ALA A 250 7.02 -15.46 11.74
N GLY A 251 6.45 -15.93 12.84
CA GLY A 251 5.96 -17.29 13.01
C GLY A 251 4.45 -17.28 13.17
N ILE A 252 3.76 -18.12 12.42
CA ILE A 252 2.30 -18.26 12.40
C ILE A 252 1.95 -19.57 13.09
N TYR A 253 1.02 -19.53 14.02
CA TYR A 253 0.61 -20.68 14.83
C TYR A 253 -0.88 -20.93 14.64
N PHE A 254 -1.22 -22.13 14.23
CA PHE A 254 -2.60 -22.60 14.12
C PHE A 254 -2.90 -23.52 15.31
N ASP A 255 -3.76 -23.07 16.20
CA ASP A 255 -4.08 -23.74 17.45
C ASP A 255 -2.83 -24.07 18.30
N LEU A 256 -2.59 -25.35 18.55
CA LEU A 256 -1.44 -25.85 19.32
C LEU A 256 -0.30 -26.40 18.43
N ASN A 257 -0.38 -26.18 17.10
CA ASN A 257 0.62 -26.68 16.18
C ASN A 257 1.94 -25.90 16.30
N PRO A 258 3.07 -26.48 15.89
CA PRO A 258 4.32 -25.74 15.75
C PRO A 258 4.20 -24.56 14.80
N ALA A 259 5.06 -23.56 14.99
CA ALA A 259 5.10 -22.39 14.13
C ALA A 259 5.35 -22.74 12.66
N VAL A 260 4.54 -22.19 11.77
CA VAL A 260 4.87 -22.05 10.36
C VAL A 260 5.64 -20.76 10.22
N LEU A 261 6.91 -20.84 9.82
CA LEU A 261 7.78 -19.67 9.70
C LEU A 261 7.61 -19.02 8.32
N THR A 262 7.39 -17.72 8.29
CA THR A 262 7.37 -16.97 7.03
C THR A 262 8.79 -16.86 6.44
N ASN A 263 8.89 -16.41 5.18
CA ASN A 263 10.14 -15.85 4.67
C ASN A 263 10.56 -14.63 5.51
N SER A 264 11.83 -14.24 5.41
CA SER A 264 12.34 -12.99 5.99
C SER A 264 12.24 -11.87 4.96
N THR A 265 11.74 -10.70 5.35
CA THR A 265 11.88 -9.46 4.58
C THR A 265 13.19 -8.78 4.96
N GLY A 266 13.76 -7.99 4.04
CA GLY A 266 14.97 -7.22 4.31
C GLY A 266 15.07 -6.03 3.37
N LEU A 267 15.11 -4.81 3.93
CA LEU A 267 15.28 -3.58 3.17
C LEU A 267 16.65 -2.99 3.46
N LEU A 268 17.46 -2.79 2.41
CA LEU A 268 18.76 -2.15 2.51
C LEU A 268 18.58 -0.64 2.63
N VAL A 269 19.13 -0.07 3.71
CA VAL A 269 19.10 1.38 3.93
C VAL A 269 20.10 2.06 2.99
N THR A 270 19.60 2.93 2.13
CA THR A 270 20.41 3.63 1.13
C THR A 270 19.90 5.06 0.90
N VAL A 271 20.51 5.80 0.01
CA VAL A 271 20.02 7.09 -0.46
C VAL A 271 19.43 6.95 -1.85
N SER A 272 18.35 7.68 -2.14
CA SER A 272 17.80 7.71 -3.48
C SER A 272 18.80 8.38 -4.43
N THR A 273 19.20 7.66 -5.47
CA THR A 273 20.01 8.21 -6.58
C THR A 273 19.15 8.81 -7.69
N LYS A 274 17.83 8.83 -7.51
CA LYS A 274 16.97 9.56 -8.45
C LYS A 274 17.38 11.02 -8.40
N VAL A 275 17.98 11.49 -9.46
CA VAL A 275 18.06 12.92 -9.76
C VAL A 275 16.61 13.39 -9.79
N PRO A 276 16.21 14.39 -8.97
CA PRO A 276 14.87 14.93 -9.10
C PRO A 276 14.70 15.31 -10.57
N GLU A 277 13.68 14.77 -11.20
CA GLU A 277 13.30 15.18 -12.54
C GLU A 277 12.99 16.66 -12.41
N MET A 278 13.92 17.50 -12.90
CA MET A 278 13.70 18.93 -12.90
C MET A 278 12.44 19.12 -13.73
N GLU A 279 11.34 19.56 -13.10
CA GLU A 279 10.17 20.00 -13.82
C GLU A 279 10.65 20.85 -14.99
N ARG A 280 10.47 20.35 -16.21
CA ARG A 280 10.79 21.14 -17.40
C ARG A 280 9.90 22.37 -17.33
N ALA A 281 10.48 23.50 -16.97
CA ALA A 281 9.78 24.75 -17.08
C ALA A 281 9.47 24.92 -18.58
N GLU A 282 8.20 24.76 -18.96
CA GLU A 282 7.74 25.12 -20.29
C GLU A 282 7.85 26.63 -20.42
N LEU A 283 8.94 27.08 -21.03
CA LEU A 283 9.09 28.45 -21.44
C LEU A 283 8.39 28.64 -22.78
N ARG A 284 7.42 29.52 -22.82
CA ARG A 284 6.76 29.93 -24.07
C ARG A 284 7.23 31.31 -24.50
N ILE A 285 7.56 31.44 -25.77
CA ILE A 285 7.86 32.71 -26.42
C ILE A 285 6.58 33.21 -27.10
N VAL A 286 6.12 34.37 -26.71
CA VAL A 286 4.89 34.98 -27.29
C VAL A 286 5.15 36.45 -27.62
N PRO A 287 4.61 36.94 -28.75
CA PRO A 287 3.97 36.19 -29.82
C PRO A 287 4.98 35.38 -30.65
N ASN A 288 4.50 34.33 -31.31
CA ASN A 288 5.34 33.56 -32.25
C ASN A 288 4.47 33.28 -33.50
N PRO A 289 4.80 33.87 -34.66
CA PRO A 289 5.97 34.73 -34.93
C PRO A 289 5.91 36.11 -34.27
N ALA A 290 7.08 36.66 -33.95
CA ALA A 290 7.24 37.99 -33.36
C ALA A 290 7.51 39.04 -34.43
N VAL A 291 6.99 40.26 -34.26
CA VAL A 291 7.22 41.39 -35.18
C VAL A 291 8.19 42.41 -34.51
N ASP A 292 7.92 42.82 -33.28
CA ASP A 292 8.69 43.88 -32.62
C ASP A 292 9.20 43.49 -31.23
N LEU A 293 8.44 42.74 -30.48
CA LEU A 293 8.73 42.37 -29.06
C LEU A 293 8.41 40.91 -28.83
N ILE A 294 9.31 40.23 -28.11
CA ILE A 294 9.07 38.89 -27.63
C ILE A 294 9.00 38.89 -26.09
N ARG A 295 8.10 38.10 -25.56
CA ARG A 295 7.97 37.86 -24.12
C ARG A 295 8.19 36.39 -23.84
N VAL A 296 9.09 36.08 -22.93
CA VAL A 296 9.28 34.72 -22.40
C VAL A 296 8.36 34.55 -21.19
N VAL A 297 7.43 33.59 -21.25
CA VAL A 297 6.47 33.28 -20.20
C VAL A 297 6.77 31.87 -19.68
N GLY A 298 7.06 31.77 -18.39
CA GLY A 298 7.22 30.47 -17.70
C GLY A 298 5.95 30.14 -16.89
N MET A 299 5.60 28.87 -16.82
CA MET A 299 4.43 28.42 -16.07
C MET A 299 4.63 28.32 -14.55
N ASN A 300 5.85 28.49 -14.03
CA ASN A 300 6.12 28.44 -12.58
C ASN A 300 6.91 29.67 -12.13
N ASN A 301 6.40 30.36 -11.11
CA ASN A 301 6.99 31.59 -10.55
C ASN A 301 8.35 31.36 -9.83
N ASN A 302 8.88 30.14 -9.74
CA ASN A 302 10.08 29.80 -9.00
C ASN A 302 11.33 29.51 -9.86
N VAL A 303 11.23 29.57 -11.19
CA VAL A 303 12.38 29.37 -12.08
C VAL A 303 12.94 30.71 -12.49
N GLY A 304 14.01 31.14 -11.82
CA GLY A 304 14.75 32.34 -12.19
C GLY A 304 15.49 32.10 -13.52
N VAL A 305 15.07 32.76 -14.60
CA VAL A 305 15.84 32.79 -15.86
C VAL A 305 17.07 33.63 -15.61
N ARG A 306 18.29 33.00 -15.59
CA ARG A 306 19.55 33.72 -15.34
C ARG A 306 20.14 34.38 -16.57
N GLY A 307 19.60 34.10 -17.75
CA GLY A 307 20.00 34.72 -19.00
C GLY A 307 19.44 34.00 -20.22
N TYR A 308 19.39 34.68 -21.35
CA TYR A 308 19.01 34.12 -22.64
C TYR A 308 19.92 34.67 -23.73
N ARG A 309 20.08 33.93 -24.82
CA ARG A 309 20.69 34.37 -26.06
C ARG A 309 19.74 34.20 -27.21
N LEU A 310 19.59 35.21 -28.03
CA LEU A 310 18.84 35.14 -29.26
C LEU A 310 19.80 34.84 -30.41
N PHE A 311 19.38 33.95 -31.30
CA PHE A 311 20.13 33.63 -32.53
C PHE A 311 19.22 33.97 -33.72
N GLY A 312 19.80 34.63 -34.72
CA GLY A 312 19.14 34.83 -36.00
C GLY A 312 18.94 33.50 -36.73
N ALA A 313 18.09 33.49 -37.77
CA ALA A 313 17.89 32.33 -38.62
C ALA A 313 19.19 31.79 -39.28
N ASP A 314 20.23 32.61 -39.30
CA ASP A 314 21.59 32.30 -39.75
C ASP A 314 22.49 31.71 -38.66
N GLY A 315 21.94 31.49 -37.43
CA GLY A 315 22.67 30.94 -36.28
C GLY A 315 23.60 31.93 -35.57
N ARG A 316 23.59 33.23 -35.92
CA ARG A 316 24.37 34.24 -35.24
C ARG A 316 23.65 34.83 -34.03
N ALA A 317 24.38 35.02 -32.95
CA ALA A 317 23.85 35.69 -31.76
C ALA A 317 23.66 37.18 -32.05
N SER A 318 22.49 37.75 -31.78
CA SER A 318 22.21 39.18 -31.84
C SER A 318 22.42 39.81 -30.46
#